data_b5b8a026b482444f1edde1db7901b3fb
#
_entry.id   b5b8a026b482444f1edde1db7901b3fb
#
_cell.length_a   1.000
_cell.length_b   1.000
_cell.length_c   1.000
_cell.angle_alpha   90.00
_cell.angle_beta   90.00
_cell.angle_gamma   90.00
#
_symmetry.space_group_name_H-M   'P 1'
#
loop_
_entity.id
_entity.type
_entity.pdbx_description
1 polymer ?
#
loop_
_entity_poly.entity_id
_entity_poly.type
_entity_poly.pdbx_seq_one_letter_code
_entity_poly.pdbx_strand_id
1 'polypeptide(L)'
;LQNPVYIGKIRWNPICKTGRDFHNENLIISNGIHEPIVDEVIFEQTRQILFLQRIINKKHSHKQTEIRHLIQNLVKCSNCNSTLVPIKNNFLQCSAYIHGNCHSSHSVRIEKIEKIVIKAINILIKNNLIHDAFTINETYPLKKQNDLLSIITKRIIFDRKASHLNIFLSQNK
;
A
#
# COMPACT_ATOMS: atom_id res chain seq x y z
N LEU A 1 2.98 7.29 23.67
CA LEU A 1 2.60 8.54 24.36
C LEU A 1 1.38 9.25 23.74
N GLN A 2 0.43 8.52 23.10
CA GLN A 2 -0.80 9.12 22.57
C GLN A 2 -2.06 8.62 23.30
N ASN A 3 -1.88 7.74 24.29
CA ASN A 3 -2.99 7.18 25.01
C ASN A 3 -3.45 8.14 26.12
N PRO A 4 -4.71 8.60 26.13
CA PRO A 4 -5.25 9.50 27.15
C PRO A 4 -5.16 8.95 28.59
N VAL A 5 -4.97 7.67 28.76
CA VAL A 5 -4.78 7.03 30.08
C VAL A 5 -3.62 7.67 30.86
N TYR A 6 -2.56 8.14 30.17
CA TYR A 6 -1.44 8.81 30.86
C TYR A 6 -1.80 10.14 31.54
N ILE A 7 -2.91 10.76 31.13
CA ILE A 7 -3.42 12.01 31.72
C ILE A 7 -4.72 11.79 32.51
N GLY A 8 -4.90 10.59 33.07
CA GLY A 8 -6.07 10.29 33.90
C GLY A 8 -7.39 10.13 33.13
N LYS A 9 -7.36 9.98 31.80
CA LYS A 9 -8.56 9.84 30.97
C LYS A 9 -8.71 8.42 30.45
N ILE A 10 -9.94 7.94 30.32
CA ILE A 10 -10.30 6.66 29.74
C ILE A 10 -10.84 6.91 28.33
N ARG A 11 -10.48 6.06 27.40
CA ARG A 11 -11.01 6.09 26.04
C ARG A 11 -11.80 4.84 25.73
N TRP A 12 -12.88 5.01 25.02
CA TRP A 12 -13.67 3.93 24.47
C TRP A 12 -13.93 4.15 22.97
N ASN A 13 -13.69 3.12 22.15
CA ASN A 13 -13.95 3.15 20.73
C ASN A 13 -15.04 2.11 20.40
N PRO A 14 -16.27 2.54 20.12
CA PRO A 14 -17.38 1.62 19.88
C PRO A 14 -17.26 0.84 18.57
N ILE A 15 -16.45 1.31 17.63
CA ILE A 15 -16.39 0.74 16.27
C ILE A 15 -15.14 -0.11 16.05
N CYS A 16 -14.03 0.18 16.72
CA CYS A 16 -12.76 -0.50 16.48
C CYS A 16 -12.52 -1.64 17.46
N LYS A 17 -12.45 -2.86 16.93
CA LYS A 17 -12.14 -4.08 17.71
C LYS A 17 -10.67 -4.16 18.17
N THR A 18 -9.76 -3.45 17.54
CA THR A 18 -8.30 -3.57 17.82
C THR A 18 -7.77 -2.58 18.84
N GLY A 19 -8.55 -1.61 19.27
CA GLY A 19 -8.20 -0.64 20.31
C GLY A 19 -6.99 0.27 20.02
N ARG A 20 -6.38 0.19 18.81
CA ARG A 20 -5.15 0.92 18.45
C ARG A 20 -5.36 2.19 17.65
N ASP A 21 -6.60 2.46 17.23
CA ASP A 21 -6.90 3.67 16.48
C ASP A 21 -7.14 4.85 17.44
N PHE A 22 -6.14 5.72 17.54
CA PHE A 22 -6.16 6.91 18.41
C PHE A 22 -6.70 8.16 17.69
N HIS A 23 -7.03 8.05 16.41
CA HIS A 23 -7.45 9.18 15.56
C HIS A 23 -8.88 9.03 15.04
N ASN A 24 -9.64 8.09 15.55
CA ASN A 24 -11.01 7.88 15.14
C ASN A 24 -11.90 9.01 15.71
N GLU A 25 -12.68 9.66 14.86
CA GLU A 25 -13.62 10.73 15.22
C GLU A 25 -14.73 10.26 16.20
N ASN A 26 -15.01 8.96 16.23
CA ASN A 26 -15.99 8.35 17.14
C ASN A 26 -15.39 7.93 18.49
N LEU A 27 -14.18 8.38 18.80
CA LEU A 27 -13.53 8.05 20.05
C LEU A 27 -14.17 8.83 21.22
N ILE A 28 -14.72 8.11 22.19
CA ILE A 28 -15.27 8.70 23.38
C ILE A 28 -14.16 8.76 24.44
N ILE A 29 -13.89 9.97 24.96
CA ILE A 29 -12.92 10.20 26.03
C ILE A 29 -13.68 10.72 27.23
N SER A 30 -13.49 10.09 28.38
CA SER A 30 -14.04 10.48 29.67
C SER A 30 -12.95 10.56 30.74
N ASN A 31 -13.24 11.26 31.84
CA ASN A 31 -12.33 11.27 32.99
C ASN A 31 -12.27 9.87 33.61
N GLY A 32 -11.07 9.42 33.92
CA GLY A 32 -10.82 8.17 34.65
C GLY A 32 -10.81 8.40 36.16
N ILE A 33 -10.77 7.32 36.95
CA ILE A 33 -10.66 7.36 38.42
C ILE A 33 -9.19 7.38 38.85
N HIS A 34 -8.27 7.03 37.95
CA HIS A 34 -6.84 6.95 38.23
C HIS A 34 -6.15 8.31 38.12
N GLU A 35 -5.11 8.49 38.93
CA GLU A 35 -4.29 9.70 38.88
C GLU A 35 -3.51 9.81 37.56
N PRO A 36 -3.37 11.01 36.98
CA PRO A 36 -2.55 11.23 35.80
C PRO A 36 -1.06 10.94 36.12
N ILE A 37 -0.39 10.20 35.25
CA ILE A 37 1.04 9.91 35.34
C ILE A 37 1.86 11.04 34.70
N VAL A 38 1.27 11.73 33.73
CA VAL A 38 1.89 12.80 32.95
C VAL A 38 0.97 14.02 33.01
N ASP A 39 1.56 15.19 33.16
CA ASP A 39 0.86 16.46 33.08
C ASP A 39 0.24 16.66 31.70
N GLU A 40 -0.95 17.25 31.65
CA GLU A 40 -1.72 17.45 30.40
C GLU A 40 -0.97 18.36 29.41
N VAL A 41 -0.22 19.36 29.91
CA VAL A 41 0.58 20.25 29.08
C VAL A 41 1.72 19.49 28.39
N ILE A 42 2.45 18.67 29.15
CA ILE A 42 3.55 17.84 28.62
C ILE A 42 3.01 16.81 27.63
N PHE A 43 1.85 16.21 27.90
CA PHE A 43 1.19 15.28 27.01
C PHE A 43 0.86 15.92 25.66
N GLU A 44 0.28 17.12 25.66
CA GLU A 44 -0.11 17.81 24.42
C GLU A 44 1.13 18.29 23.63
N GLN A 45 2.17 18.78 24.30
CA GLN A 45 3.45 19.10 23.65
C GLN A 45 4.05 17.89 22.97
N THR A 46 4.06 16.75 23.68
CA THR A 46 4.56 15.48 23.10
C THR A 46 3.74 15.05 21.90
N ARG A 47 2.41 15.22 21.96
CA ARG A 47 1.51 14.91 20.85
C ARG A 47 1.80 15.77 19.61
N GLN A 48 2.05 17.07 19.79
CA GLN A 48 2.44 17.98 18.72
C GLN A 48 3.78 17.59 18.09
N ILE A 49 4.79 17.28 18.91
CA ILE A 49 6.11 16.82 18.42
C ILE A 49 5.97 15.54 17.58
N LEU A 50 5.21 14.57 18.07
CA LEU A 50 4.98 13.33 17.34
C LEU A 50 4.22 13.55 16.02
N PHE A 51 3.28 14.48 16.00
CA PHE A 51 2.59 14.87 14.78
C PHE A 51 3.54 15.49 13.75
N LEU A 52 4.39 16.44 14.17
CA LEU A 52 5.41 17.04 13.32
C LEU A 52 6.41 16.01 12.80
N GLN A 53 6.89 15.11 13.65
CA GLN A 53 7.76 14.02 13.24
C GLN A 53 7.13 13.10 12.19
N ARG A 54 5.83 12.82 12.30
CA ARG A 54 5.12 12.04 11.27
C ARG A 54 5.10 12.75 9.92
N ILE A 55 4.91 14.07 9.90
CA ILE A 55 4.93 14.87 8.67
C ILE A 55 6.33 14.84 8.05
N ILE A 56 7.37 15.03 8.86
CA ILE A 56 8.78 15.01 8.42
C ILE A 56 9.13 13.60 7.90
N ASN A 57 8.80 12.56 8.65
CA ASN A 57 9.09 11.18 8.26
C ASN A 57 8.33 10.74 7.01
N LYS A 58 7.10 11.23 6.79
CA LYS A 58 6.39 11.01 5.52
C LYS A 58 7.13 11.62 4.33
N LYS A 59 7.77 12.77 4.49
CA LYS A 59 8.61 13.39 3.43
C LYS A 59 9.89 12.59 3.17
N HIS A 60 10.43 11.90 4.17
CA HIS A 60 11.65 11.08 4.06
C HIS A 60 11.38 9.60 3.73
N SER A 61 10.14 9.13 3.80
CA SER A 61 9.80 7.71 3.57
C SER A 61 9.78 7.30 2.10
N HIS A 62 10.10 8.19 1.16
CA HIS A 62 10.52 7.81 -0.18
C HIS A 62 11.99 7.34 -0.20
N LYS A 63 12.38 6.41 0.71
CA LYS A 63 13.47 5.50 0.38
C LYS A 63 13.07 4.86 -0.92
N GLN A 64 13.86 5.06 -1.98
CA GLN A 64 13.71 4.31 -3.22
C GLN A 64 13.73 2.84 -2.82
N THR A 65 12.55 2.24 -2.75
CA THR A 65 12.45 0.81 -2.46
C THR A 65 13.14 0.11 -3.61
N GLU A 66 14.15 -0.65 -3.28
CA GLU A 66 14.85 -1.49 -4.26
C GLU A 66 13.81 -2.27 -5.05
N ILE A 67 13.85 -2.15 -6.38
CA ILE A 67 12.92 -2.86 -7.24
C ILE A 67 13.36 -4.32 -7.29
N ARG A 68 12.55 -5.21 -6.75
CA ARG A 68 12.81 -6.64 -6.61
C ARG A 68 12.06 -7.49 -7.63
N HIS A 69 11.07 -6.94 -8.28
CA HIS A 69 10.28 -7.58 -9.32
C HIS A 69 9.66 -6.56 -10.28
N LEU A 70 9.44 -6.99 -11.53
CA LEU A 70 8.99 -6.15 -12.64
C LEU A 70 7.71 -5.38 -12.35
N ILE A 71 6.75 -6.01 -11.70
CA ILE A 71 5.39 -5.48 -11.46
C ILE A 71 5.24 -4.79 -10.10
N GLN A 72 6.36 -4.44 -9.44
CA GLN A 72 6.35 -3.84 -8.11
C GLN A 72 5.54 -2.53 -8.12
N ASN A 73 4.65 -2.37 -7.12
CA ASN A 73 3.76 -1.22 -6.93
C ASN A 73 2.65 -1.04 -7.99
N LEU A 74 2.63 -1.83 -9.07
CA LEU A 74 1.68 -1.68 -10.17
C LEU A 74 0.40 -2.50 -9.97
N VAL A 75 0.50 -3.65 -9.26
CA VAL A 75 -0.63 -4.56 -9.09
C VAL A 75 -1.50 -4.13 -7.91
N LYS A 76 -2.80 -4.03 -8.17
CA LYS A 76 -3.83 -3.61 -7.22
C LYS A 76 -4.87 -4.71 -7.00
N CYS A 77 -5.45 -4.71 -5.82
CA CYS A 77 -6.54 -5.60 -5.43
C CYS A 77 -7.84 -5.16 -6.11
N SER A 78 -8.60 -6.10 -6.69
CA SER A 78 -9.91 -5.81 -7.30
C SER A 78 -10.97 -5.36 -6.29
N ASN A 79 -10.82 -5.76 -5.02
CA ASN A 79 -11.81 -5.48 -3.98
C ASN A 79 -11.60 -4.14 -3.26
N CYS A 80 -10.36 -3.80 -2.89
CA CYS A 80 -10.07 -2.60 -2.08
C CYS A 80 -9.09 -1.62 -2.75
N ASN A 81 -8.62 -1.92 -3.95
CA ASN A 81 -7.65 -1.14 -4.72
C ASN A 81 -6.28 -0.91 -4.04
N SER A 82 -6.03 -1.55 -2.90
CA SER A 82 -4.72 -1.52 -2.23
C SER A 82 -3.68 -2.28 -3.05
N THR A 83 -2.41 -1.86 -2.91
CA THR A 83 -1.30 -2.52 -3.62
C THR A 83 -1.10 -3.95 -3.13
N LEU A 84 -0.83 -4.87 -4.06
CA LEU A 84 -0.36 -6.19 -3.72
C LEU A 84 1.13 -6.10 -3.40
N VAL A 85 1.51 -6.64 -2.24
CA VAL A 85 2.89 -6.62 -1.74
C VAL A 85 3.47 -8.03 -1.72
N PRO A 86 4.79 -8.18 -1.89
CA PRO A 86 5.43 -9.48 -1.84
C PRO A 86 5.37 -10.06 -0.42
N ILE A 87 5.04 -11.34 -0.35
CA ILE A 87 5.10 -12.18 0.84
C ILE A 87 6.07 -13.34 0.61
N LYS A 88 6.22 -14.24 1.59
CA LYS A 88 7.09 -15.42 1.48
C LYS A 88 6.79 -16.22 0.20
N ASN A 89 7.80 -16.92 -0.34
CA ASN A 89 7.72 -17.84 -1.49
C ASN A 89 7.32 -17.16 -2.82
N ASN A 90 7.73 -15.91 -3.06
CA ASN A 90 7.46 -15.16 -4.30
C ASN A 90 5.96 -15.01 -4.63
N PHE A 91 5.13 -14.91 -3.62
CA PHE A 91 3.72 -14.55 -3.80
C PHE A 91 3.48 -13.07 -3.54
N LEU A 92 2.54 -12.50 -4.28
CA LEU A 92 1.92 -11.21 -3.97
C LEU A 92 0.63 -11.43 -3.17
N GLN A 93 0.38 -10.55 -2.22
CA GLN A 93 -0.86 -10.53 -1.44
C GLN A 93 -1.34 -9.10 -1.23
N CYS A 94 -2.64 -8.92 -1.11
CA CYS A 94 -3.24 -7.62 -0.83
C CYS A 94 -2.73 -7.06 0.50
N SER A 95 -2.14 -5.85 0.49
CA SER A 95 -1.61 -5.22 1.71
C SER A 95 -2.70 -4.95 2.74
N ALA A 96 -3.89 -4.50 2.31
CA ALA A 96 -5.02 -4.30 3.21
C ALA A 96 -5.53 -5.60 3.83
N TYR A 97 -5.43 -6.74 3.12
CA TYR A 97 -5.76 -8.05 3.70
C TYR A 97 -4.79 -8.44 4.82
N ILE A 98 -3.48 -8.20 4.62
CA ILE A 98 -2.46 -8.47 5.65
C ILE A 98 -2.74 -7.68 6.94
N HIS A 99 -3.30 -6.47 6.81
CA HIS A 99 -3.67 -5.60 7.92
C HIS A 99 -5.12 -5.75 8.40
N GLY A 100 -5.87 -6.75 7.90
CA GLY A 100 -7.25 -7.03 8.30
C GLY A 100 -8.31 -6.09 7.72
N ASN A 101 -7.94 -5.24 6.76
CA ASN A 101 -8.83 -4.22 6.17
C ASN A 101 -9.41 -4.63 4.79
N CYS A 102 -9.21 -5.87 4.37
CA CYS A 102 -9.78 -6.42 3.13
C CYS A 102 -10.15 -7.87 3.32
N HIS A 103 -11.24 -8.30 2.69
CA HIS A 103 -11.71 -9.69 2.76
C HIS A 103 -11.07 -10.61 1.70
N SER A 104 -10.35 -10.06 0.74
CA SER A 104 -9.75 -10.80 -0.38
C SER A 104 -8.24 -10.82 -0.29
N SER A 105 -7.65 -12.00 -0.07
CA SER A 105 -6.20 -12.16 0.02
C SER A 105 -5.49 -11.93 -1.33
N HIS A 106 -6.13 -12.30 -2.44
CA HIS A 106 -5.59 -12.23 -3.80
C HIS A 106 -4.14 -12.76 -3.90
N SER A 107 -3.85 -13.86 -3.21
CA SER A 107 -2.52 -14.46 -3.25
C SER A 107 -2.21 -15.05 -4.63
N VAL A 108 -1.12 -14.61 -5.25
CA VAL A 108 -0.70 -15.05 -6.59
C VAL A 108 0.82 -15.01 -6.72
N ARG A 109 1.40 -15.93 -7.49
CA ARG A 109 2.84 -15.95 -7.77
C ARG A 109 3.25 -14.78 -8.65
N ILE A 110 4.34 -14.10 -8.28
CA ILE A 110 4.88 -12.95 -9.00
C ILE A 110 5.18 -13.33 -10.46
N GLU A 111 5.93 -14.40 -10.68
CA GLU A 111 6.31 -14.89 -12.01
C GLU A 111 5.12 -15.14 -12.95
N LYS A 112 3.99 -15.60 -12.39
CA LYS A 112 2.78 -15.84 -13.19
C LYS A 112 2.21 -14.54 -13.75
N ILE A 113 2.14 -13.50 -12.91
CA ILE A 113 1.64 -12.19 -13.36
C ILE A 113 2.63 -11.54 -14.33
N GLU A 114 3.93 -11.58 -14.03
CA GLU A 114 4.95 -11.01 -14.90
C GLU A 114 4.90 -11.59 -16.31
N LYS A 115 4.83 -12.92 -16.43
CA LYS A 115 4.69 -13.59 -17.74
C LYS A 115 3.44 -13.13 -18.50
N ILE A 116 2.31 -13.00 -17.83
CA ILE A 116 1.06 -12.54 -18.45
C ILE A 116 1.19 -11.09 -18.90
N VAL A 117 1.74 -10.22 -18.07
CA VAL A 117 1.91 -8.79 -18.36
C VAL A 117 2.87 -8.58 -19.53
N ILE A 118 4.02 -9.25 -19.55
CA ILE A 118 5.00 -9.18 -20.65
C ILE A 118 4.34 -9.66 -21.95
N LYS A 119 3.64 -10.79 -21.90
CA LYS A 119 2.93 -11.31 -23.08
C LYS A 119 1.89 -10.33 -23.61
N ALA A 120 1.10 -9.73 -22.73
CA ALA A 120 0.10 -8.75 -23.11
C ALA A 120 0.72 -7.51 -23.76
N ILE A 121 1.79 -6.97 -23.18
CA ILE A 121 2.50 -5.81 -23.73
C ILE A 121 3.09 -6.13 -25.12
N ASN A 122 3.72 -7.29 -25.27
CA ASN A 122 4.28 -7.71 -26.56
C ASN A 122 3.18 -7.83 -27.65
N ILE A 123 1.98 -8.29 -27.29
CA ILE A 123 0.83 -8.30 -28.22
C ILE A 123 0.42 -6.89 -28.59
N LEU A 124 0.38 -5.95 -27.63
CA LEU A 124 0.03 -4.56 -27.89
C LEU A 124 1.05 -3.85 -28.79
N ILE A 125 2.33 -4.12 -28.60
CA ILE A 125 3.41 -3.63 -29.47
C ILE A 125 3.27 -4.21 -30.88
N LYS A 126 3.07 -5.52 -31.01
CA LYS A 126 2.89 -6.19 -32.30
C LYS A 126 1.70 -5.64 -33.10
N ASN A 127 0.67 -5.19 -32.39
CA ASN A 127 -0.53 -4.58 -33.01
C ASN A 127 -0.41 -3.06 -33.20
N ASN A 128 0.78 -2.48 -33.04
CA ASN A 128 1.06 -1.03 -33.13
C ASN A 128 0.23 -0.16 -32.20
N LEU A 129 -0.27 -0.72 -31.09
CA LEU A 129 -1.02 0.02 -30.06
C LEU A 129 -0.10 0.71 -29.05
N ILE A 130 1.15 0.24 -28.96
CA ILE A 130 2.22 0.81 -28.13
C ILE A 130 3.49 0.86 -28.99
N HIS A 131 4.26 1.92 -28.85
CA HIS A 131 5.50 2.12 -29.61
C HIS A 131 6.58 1.08 -29.23
N ASP A 132 7.35 0.60 -30.20
CA ASP A 132 8.40 -0.44 -30.03
C ASP A 132 9.49 -0.07 -29.02
N ALA A 133 9.73 1.24 -28.80
CA ALA A 133 10.67 1.74 -27.79
C ALA A 133 10.36 1.26 -26.37
N PHE A 134 9.12 0.81 -26.11
CA PHE A 134 8.67 0.29 -24.82
C PHE A 134 8.81 -1.23 -24.69
N THR A 135 9.51 -1.89 -25.60
CA THR A 135 9.77 -3.33 -25.51
C THR A 135 10.53 -3.65 -24.21
N ILE A 136 9.95 -4.52 -23.40
CA ILE A 136 10.58 -4.99 -22.17
C ILE A 136 11.58 -6.07 -22.56
N ASN A 137 12.87 -5.73 -22.49
CA ASN A 137 13.95 -6.66 -22.78
C ASN A 137 14.51 -7.21 -21.46
N GLU A 138 14.64 -8.55 -21.37
CA GLU A 138 15.21 -9.24 -20.20
C GLU A 138 16.66 -8.83 -19.91
N THR A 139 17.39 -8.31 -20.91
CA THR A 139 18.76 -7.80 -20.73
C THR A 139 18.83 -6.49 -19.95
N TYR A 140 17.70 -5.77 -19.80
CA TYR A 140 17.69 -4.52 -19.06
C TYR A 140 17.71 -4.77 -17.55
N PRO A 141 18.36 -3.88 -16.77
CA PRO A 141 18.22 -3.90 -15.32
C PRO A 141 16.75 -3.86 -14.89
N LEU A 142 16.40 -4.62 -13.86
CA LEU A 142 15.01 -4.78 -13.38
C LEU A 142 14.32 -3.44 -13.11
N LYS A 143 15.07 -2.47 -12.58
CA LYS A 143 14.57 -1.11 -12.36
C LYS A 143 14.12 -0.46 -13.67
N LYS A 144 14.95 -0.53 -14.72
CA LYS A 144 14.60 0.03 -16.05
C LYS A 144 13.36 -0.63 -16.63
N GLN A 145 13.24 -1.95 -16.48
CA GLN A 145 12.06 -2.70 -16.92
C GLN A 145 10.79 -2.24 -16.17
N ASN A 146 10.87 -2.08 -14.84
CA ASN A 146 9.76 -1.59 -14.03
C ASN A 146 9.38 -0.14 -14.38
N ASP A 147 10.38 0.72 -14.61
CA ASP A 147 10.15 2.12 -15.02
C ASP A 147 9.43 2.18 -16.37
N LEU A 148 9.87 1.42 -17.38
CA LEU A 148 9.19 1.31 -18.69
C LEU A 148 7.75 0.83 -18.51
N LEU A 149 7.55 -0.23 -17.73
CA LEU A 149 6.22 -0.76 -17.46
C LEU A 149 5.32 0.28 -16.77
N SER A 150 5.85 1.06 -15.85
CA SER A 150 5.12 2.11 -15.13
C SER A 150 4.70 3.29 -16.02
N ILE A 151 5.46 3.57 -17.08
CA ILE A 151 5.11 4.59 -18.08
C ILE A 151 3.93 4.10 -18.93
N ILE A 152 3.95 2.86 -19.37
CA ILE A 152 2.90 2.27 -20.23
C ILE A 152 1.62 1.99 -19.43
N THR A 153 1.78 1.54 -18.18
CA THR A 153 0.70 0.96 -17.40
C THR A 153 0.37 1.85 -16.21
N LYS A 154 -0.84 2.38 -16.18
CA LYS A 154 -1.34 3.15 -15.04
C LYS A 154 -1.55 2.29 -13.79
N ARG A 155 -2.12 1.10 -13.97
CA ARG A 155 -2.36 0.11 -12.90
C ARG A 155 -2.72 -1.25 -13.50
N ILE A 156 -2.49 -2.29 -12.72
CA ILE A 156 -2.88 -3.66 -13.03
C ILE A 156 -3.84 -4.12 -11.91
N ILE A 157 -5.05 -4.52 -12.24
CA ILE A 157 -6.00 -5.04 -11.24
C ILE A 157 -6.03 -6.55 -11.36
N PHE A 158 -5.79 -7.22 -10.24
CA PHE A 158 -5.88 -8.68 -10.14
C PHE A 158 -7.09 -9.11 -9.32
N ASP A 159 -7.91 -9.97 -9.93
CA ASP A 159 -9.02 -10.66 -9.26
C ASP A 159 -8.77 -12.17 -9.25
N ARG A 160 -8.61 -12.71 -8.04
CA ARG A 160 -8.39 -14.14 -7.85
C ARG A 160 -9.64 -14.97 -8.14
N LYS A 161 -10.83 -14.48 -7.76
CA LYS A 161 -12.09 -15.23 -7.89
C LYS A 161 -12.45 -15.41 -9.37
N ALA A 162 -12.35 -14.33 -10.13
CA ALA A 162 -12.61 -14.34 -11.56
C ALA A 162 -11.43 -14.83 -12.40
N SER A 163 -10.25 -15.06 -11.77
CA SER A 163 -8.98 -15.37 -12.48
C SER A 163 -8.63 -14.37 -13.57
N HIS A 164 -8.99 -13.09 -13.36
CA HIS A 164 -8.81 -12.02 -14.32
C HIS A 164 -7.68 -11.09 -13.93
N LEU A 165 -6.95 -10.62 -14.95
CA LEU A 165 -5.94 -9.57 -14.85
C LEU A 165 -6.31 -8.46 -15.83
N ASN A 166 -6.69 -7.30 -15.31
CA ASN A 166 -7.01 -6.12 -16.10
C ASN A 166 -5.83 -5.16 -16.11
N ILE A 167 -5.26 -4.87 -17.26
CA ILE A 167 -4.15 -3.93 -17.44
C ILE A 167 -4.74 -2.61 -17.97
N PHE A 168 -4.59 -1.55 -17.19
CA PHE A 168 -5.01 -0.20 -17.58
C PHE A 168 -3.79 0.55 -18.11
N LEU A 169 -3.83 0.91 -19.38
CA LEU A 169 -2.76 1.66 -20.02
C LEU A 169 -2.82 3.14 -19.63
N SER A 170 -1.65 3.78 -19.59
CA SER A 170 -1.55 5.23 -19.49
C SER A 170 -2.02 5.83 -20.81
N GLN A 171 -2.97 6.75 -20.78
CA GLN A 171 -3.31 7.54 -21.96
C GLN A 171 -2.18 8.55 -22.17
N ASN A 172 -1.34 8.34 -23.17
CA ASN A 172 -0.46 9.40 -23.64
C ASN A 172 -1.34 10.48 -24.27
N LYS A 173 -1.43 11.64 -23.60
CA LYS A 173 -1.86 12.88 -24.24
C LYS A 173 -0.73 13.44 -25.06
#